data_2683af2f75138125820c1b99ef8c89b7
#
_entry.id   2683af2f75138125820c1b99ef8c89b7
#
_cell.length_a   1.000
_cell.length_b   1.000
_cell.length_c   1.000
_cell.angle_alpha   90.00
_cell.angle_beta   90.00
_cell.angle_gamma   90.00
#
_symmetry.space_group_name_H-M   'P 1'
#
loop_
_entity.id
_entity.type
_entity.pdbx_description
1 polymer ?
#
loop_
_entity_poly.entity_id
_entity_poly.type
_entity_poly.pdbx_seq_one_letter_code
_entity_poly.pdbx_strand_id
1 'polypeptide(L)'
;MQRSITYSFAGPADKNQVRRLLSECELPTLYIHRHLKSFMVARAGKKIVGVVGVEVYGRTGLFRSLCVDEAYRGRGIARMLNERLLAYARTRKIDRLYLFTLYAEKFASKLGFRKIDRKRIPKSIRSTWQFRKSHSYPSVVCMMKKIR
;
A
#
# COMPACT_ATOMS: atom_id res chain seq x y z
N MET A 1 -7.48 15.02 -24.74
CA MET A 1 -7.31 15.72 -23.45
C MET A 1 -7.07 14.73 -22.33
N GLN A 2 -6.02 14.94 -21.55
CA GLN A 2 -5.77 14.14 -20.38
C GLN A 2 -6.68 14.60 -19.25
N ARG A 3 -7.35 13.66 -18.59
CA ARG A 3 -8.14 13.97 -17.42
C ARG A 3 -7.21 14.25 -16.24
N SER A 4 -7.56 15.26 -15.45
CA SER A 4 -6.88 15.52 -14.19
C SER A 4 -7.04 14.32 -13.26
N ILE A 5 -5.99 14.01 -12.52
CA ILE A 5 -6.03 12.96 -11.50
C ILE A 5 -6.37 13.60 -10.16
N THR A 6 -7.39 13.09 -9.50
CA THR A 6 -7.74 13.52 -8.15
C THR A 6 -7.40 12.40 -7.16
N TYR A 7 -7.06 12.79 -5.93
CA TYR A 7 -6.65 11.87 -4.88
C TYR A 7 -7.57 12.03 -3.69
N SER A 8 -8.04 10.93 -3.15
CA SER A 8 -8.93 10.96 -2.00
C SER A 8 -8.88 9.62 -1.26
N PHE A 9 -9.42 9.59 -0.05
CA PHE A 9 -9.61 8.32 0.64
C PHE A 9 -10.69 7.50 -0.05
N ALA A 10 -10.55 6.18 0.00
CA ALA A 10 -11.57 5.28 -0.52
C ALA A 10 -12.78 5.28 0.41
N GLY A 11 -13.96 5.26 -0.19
CA GLY A 11 -15.22 5.08 0.53
C GLY A 11 -15.82 3.70 0.27
N PRO A 12 -16.90 3.33 0.96
CA PRO A 12 -17.53 2.01 0.78
C PRO A 12 -17.94 1.73 -0.67
N ALA A 13 -18.34 2.75 -1.42
CA ALA A 13 -18.74 2.60 -2.82
C ALA A 13 -17.56 2.25 -3.73
N ASP A 14 -16.32 2.43 -3.27
CA ASP A 14 -15.13 2.20 -4.08
C ASP A 14 -14.60 0.77 -4.00
N LYS A 15 -15.13 -0.03 -3.09
CA LYS A 15 -14.59 -1.36 -2.79
C LYS A 15 -14.45 -2.24 -4.03
N ASN A 16 -15.47 -2.29 -4.88
CA ASN A 16 -15.44 -3.15 -6.06
C ASN A 16 -14.42 -2.70 -7.09
N GLN A 17 -14.28 -1.40 -7.32
CA GLN A 17 -13.26 -0.89 -8.23
C GLN A 17 -11.85 -1.13 -7.68
N VAL A 18 -11.64 -0.95 -6.38
CA VAL A 18 -10.37 -1.22 -5.74
C VAL A 18 -9.99 -2.69 -5.89
N ARG A 19 -10.93 -3.60 -5.61
CA ARG A 19 -10.69 -5.03 -5.79
C ARG A 19 -10.31 -5.39 -7.22
N ARG A 20 -11.04 -4.84 -8.19
CA ARG A 20 -10.75 -5.09 -9.60
C ARG A 20 -9.36 -4.65 -9.97
N LEU A 21 -8.98 -3.43 -9.57
CA LEU A 21 -7.65 -2.90 -9.88
C LEU A 21 -6.55 -3.76 -9.25
N LEU A 22 -6.71 -4.15 -7.98
CA LEU A 22 -5.74 -5.00 -7.31
C LEU A 22 -5.62 -6.36 -8.00
N SER A 23 -6.73 -6.97 -8.42
CA SER A 23 -6.71 -8.24 -9.13
C SER A 23 -5.99 -8.11 -10.47
N GLU A 24 -6.20 -7.02 -11.19
CA GLU A 24 -5.50 -6.75 -12.45
C GLU A 24 -3.99 -6.61 -12.24
N CYS A 25 -3.58 -6.10 -11.10
CA CYS A 25 -2.16 -5.96 -10.70
C CYS A 25 -1.61 -7.22 -10.02
N GLU A 26 -2.40 -8.29 -9.93
CA GLU A 26 -2.03 -9.54 -9.27
C GLU A 26 -1.65 -9.34 -7.79
N LEU A 27 -2.34 -8.41 -7.13
CA LEU A 27 -2.15 -8.13 -5.71
C LEU A 27 -3.28 -8.71 -4.88
N PRO A 28 -3.00 -9.07 -3.60
CA PRO A 28 -4.03 -9.63 -2.72
C PRO A 28 -5.17 -8.65 -2.46
N THR A 29 -6.39 -9.20 -2.39
CA THR A 29 -7.59 -8.43 -2.07
C THR A 29 -8.14 -8.78 -0.68
N LEU A 30 -7.45 -9.66 0.05
CA LEU A 30 -7.94 -10.17 1.34
C LEU A 30 -8.03 -9.05 2.38
N TYR A 31 -9.16 -9.00 3.08
CA TYR A 31 -9.44 -8.04 4.17
C TYR A 31 -9.40 -6.56 3.78
N ILE A 32 -9.56 -6.23 2.50
CA ILE A 32 -9.64 -4.83 2.06
C ILE A 32 -10.75 -4.09 2.81
N HIS A 33 -11.90 -4.73 3.00
CA HIS A 33 -13.06 -4.11 3.64
C HIS A 33 -12.79 -3.64 5.07
N ARG A 34 -11.84 -4.29 5.77
CA ARG A 34 -11.48 -3.93 7.14
C ARG A 34 -10.63 -2.67 7.21
N HIS A 35 -9.87 -2.38 6.13
CA HIS A 35 -8.86 -1.33 6.12
C HIS A 35 -9.16 -0.24 5.09
N LEU A 36 -10.32 -0.31 4.43
CA LEU A 36 -10.64 0.58 3.31
C LEU A 36 -10.55 2.05 3.68
N LYS A 37 -10.88 2.41 4.91
CA LYS A 37 -10.79 3.79 5.42
C LYS A 37 -9.36 4.34 5.37
N SER A 38 -8.38 3.47 5.38
CA SER A 38 -6.96 3.83 5.32
C SER A 38 -6.34 3.55 3.95
N PHE A 39 -7.18 3.50 2.92
CA PHE A 39 -6.75 3.39 1.53
C PHE A 39 -6.95 4.73 0.82
N MET A 40 -5.94 5.12 0.06
CA MET A 40 -5.96 6.31 -0.80
C MET A 40 -6.14 5.87 -2.24
N VAL A 41 -6.99 6.55 -2.99
CA VAL A 41 -7.23 6.24 -4.40
C VAL A 41 -6.93 7.44 -5.28
N ALA A 42 -6.50 7.15 -6.51
CA ALA A 42 -6.33 8.12 -7.57
C ALA A 42 -7.46 7.90 -8.59
N ARG A 43 -8.13 8.97 -8.98
CA ARG A 43 -9.26 8.91 -9.90
C ARG A 43 -8.98 9.71 -11.15
N ALA A 44 -9.35 9.14 -12.30
CA ALA A 44 -9.50 9.85 -13.56
C ALA A 44 -11.00 9.92 -13.83
N GLY A 45 -11.62 11.07 -13.54
CA GLY A 45 -13.07 11.16 -13.53
C GLY A 45 -13.68 10.23 -12.47
N LYS A 46 -14.53 9.31 -12.89
CA LYS A 46 -15.16 8.33 -11.99
C LYS A 46 -14.37 7.02 -11.87
N LYS A 47 -13.33 6.86 -12.68
CA LYS A 47 -12.57 5.62 -12.70
C LYS A 47 -11.40 5.69 -11.70
N ILE A 48 -11.28 4.68 -10.84
CA ILE A 48 -10.12 4.53 -9.96
C ILE A 48 -8.99 3.94 -10.81
N VAL A 49 -7.88 4.67 -10.88
CA VAL A 49 -6.72 4.30 -11.68
C VAL A 49 -5.48 4.03 -10.84
N GLY A 50 -5.58 4.23 -9.54
CA GLY A 50 -4.48 3.92 -8.63
C GLY A 50 -4.99 3.75 -7.22
N VAL A 51 -4.24 3.00 -6.42
CA VAL A 51 -4.60 2.74 -5.03
C VAL A 51 -3.33 2.46 -4.21
N VAL A 52 -3.39 2.78 -2.95
CA VAL A 52 -2.40 2.38 -1.95
C VAL A 52 -3.11 2.31 -0.60
N GLY A 53 -2.68 1.40 0.26
CA GLY A 53 -3.30 1.26 1.56
C GLY A 53 -2.30 1.09 2.68
N VAL A 54 -2.79 1.32 3.89
CA VAL A 54 -2.07 1.01 5.11
C VAL A 54 -3.03 0.36 6.09
N GLU A 55 -2.56 -0.71 6.73
CA GLU A 55 -3.25 -1.29 7.88
C GLU A 55 -2.61 -0.69 9.11
N VAL A 56 -3.43 -0.07 9.96
CA VAL A 56 -2.94 0.68 11.12
C VAL A 56 -2.99 -0.18 12.37
N TYR A 57 -1.86 -0.38 13.03
CA TYR A 57 -1.73 -1.15 14.26
C TYR A 57 -0.98 -0.29 15.29
N GLY A 58 -1.72 0.62 15.95
CA GLY A 58 -1.10 1.55 16.89
C GLY A 58 -0.11 2.46 16.19
N ARG A 59 1.15 2.41 16.59
CA ARG A 59 2.22 3.25 16.03
C ARG A 59 2.95 2.58 14.86
N THR A 60 2.51 1.40 14.44
CA THR A 60 3.07 0.72 13.28
C THR A 60 2.00 0.60 12.20
N GLY A 61 2.42 0.58 10.95
CA GLY A 61 1.53 0.39 9.83
C GLY A 61 2.09 -0.63 8.85
N LEU A 62 1.19 -1.35 8.19
CA LEU A 62 1.54 -2.25 7.11
C LEU A 62 1.14 -1.59 5.79
N PHE A 63 2.13 -1.15 5.03
CA PHE A 63 1.96 -0.57 3.71
C PHE A 63 1.63 -1.68 2.73
N ARG A 64 0.57 -1.51 1.95
CA ARG A 64 0.12 -2.56 1.03
C ARG A 64 -0.59 -1.98 -0.17
N SER A 65 -0.75 -2.83 -1.19
CA SER A 65 -1.72 -2.62 -2.27
C SER A 65 -1.42 -1.42 -3.17
N LEU A 66 -0.15 -1.01 -3.27
CA LEU A 66 0.22 0.06 -4.22
C LEU A 66 0.13 -0.47 -5.64
N CYS A 67 -0.75 0.11 -6.42
CA CYS A 67 -1.04 -0.34 -7.75
C CYS A 67 -1.54 0.82 -8.61
N VAL A 68 -1.11 0.87 -9.86
CA VAL A 68 -1.57 1.87 -10.83
C VAL A 68 -2.01 1.14 -12.09
N ASP A 69 -3.16 1.52 -12.62
CA ASP A 69 -3.69 1.00 -13.88
C ASP A 69 -2.61 1.16 -14.97
N GLU A 70 -2.41 0.11 -15.74
CA GLU A 70 -1.36 0.06 -16.75
C GLU A 70 -1.40 1.25 -17.71
N ALA A 71 -2.60 1.68 -18.10
CA ALA A 71 -2.78 2.81 -19.03
C ALA A 71 -2.37 4.15 -18.42
N TYR A 72 -2.20 4.22 -17.09
CA TYR A 72 -1.89 5.46 -16.38
C TYR A 72 -0.51 5.46 -15.75
N ARG A 73 0.31 4.44 -16.00
CA ARG A 73 1.67 4.36 -15.46
C ARG A 73 2.59 5.37 -16.12
N GLY A 74 3.68 5.71 -15.42
CA GLY A 74 4.66 6.66 -15.92
C GLY A 74 4.25 8.12 -15.79
N ARG A 75 3.26 8.42 -14.98
CA ARG A 75 2.72 9.79 -14.81
C ARG A 75 2.88 10.30 -13.38
N GLY A 76 3.62 9.59 -12.52
CA GLY A 76 3.86 10.01 -11.15
C GLY A 76 2.72 9.69 -10.18
N ILE A 77 1.73 8.90 -10.58
CA ILE A 77 0.58 8.57 -9.71
C ILE A 77 1.02 7.78 -8.49
N ALA A 78 1.88 6.75 -8.67
CA ALA A 78 2.35 5.95 -7.54
C ALA A 78 3.09 6.80 -6.51
N ARG A 79 3.92 7.72 -6.98
CA ARG A 79 4.66 8.63 -6.09
C ARG A 79 3.72 9.53 -5.31
N MET A 80 2.72 10.11 -5.99
CA MET A 80 1.75 10.98 -5.33
C MET A 80 0.91 10.21 -4.31
N LEU A 81 0.49 8.99 -4.65
CA LEU A 81 -0.23 8.13 -3.70
C LEU A 81 0.62 7.85 -2.47
N ASN A 82 1.90 7.53 -2.67
CA ASN A 82 2.82 7.29 -1.57
C ASN A 82 2.96 8.51 -0.67
N GLU A 83 3.17 9.69 -1.26
CA GLU A 83 3.33 10.93 -0.48
C GLU A 83 2.09 11.24 0.36
N ARG A 84 0.91 11.07 -0.24
CA ARG A 84 -0.34 11.33 0.48
C ARG A 84 -0.60 10.30 1.57
N LEU A 85 -0.25 9.04 1.32
CA LEU A 85 -0.38 8.02 2.34
C LEU A 85 0.56 8.28 3.52
N LEU A 86 1.79 8.71 3.25
CA LEU A 86 2.74 9.07 4.31
C LEU A 86 2.22 10.22 5.16
N ALA A 87 1.64 11.24 4.54
CA ALA A 87 1.04 12.35 5.28
C ALA A 87 -0.08 11.86 6.19
N TYR A 88 -0.95 10.98 5.68
CA TYR A 88 -2.00 10.38 6.49
C TYR A 88 -1.43 9.55 7.64
N ALA A 89 -0.43 8.73 7.36
CA ALA A 89 0.19 7.88 8.38
C ALA A 89 0.77 8.72 9.53
N ARG A 90 1.35 9.87 9.22
CA ARG A 90 1.84 10.79 10.24
C ARG A 90 0.72 11.34 11.10
N THR A 91 -0.44 11.66 10.53
CA THR A 91 -1.60 12.13 11.30
C THR A 91 -2.11 11.04 12.25
N ARG A 92 -1.91 9.77 11.90
CA ARG A 92 -2.28 8.62 12.74
C ARG A 92 -1.18 8.26 13.72
N LYS A 93 -0.12 9.05 13.80
CA LYS A 93 1.03 8.86 14.71
C LYS A 93 1.76 7.55 14.47
N ILE A 94 1.76 7.08 13.23
CA ILE A 94 2.54 5.92 12.83
C ILE A 94 4.00 6.33 12.75
N ASP A 95 4.88 5.59 13.41
CA ASP A 95 6.32 5.85 13.42
C ASP A 95 7.06 5.05 12.35
N ARG A 96 6.59 3.85 12.05
CA ARG A 96 7.24 2.92 11.14
C ARG A 96 6.23 2.22 10.27
N LEU A 97 6.56 2.14 8.98
CA LEU A 97 5.80 1.37 8.00
C LEU A 97 6.60 0.12 7.62
N TYR A 98 5.89 -0.99 7.48
CA TYR A 98 6.45 -2.27 7.05
C TYR A 98 5.77 -2.70 5.77
N LEU A 99 6.47 -3.46 4.93
CA LEU A 99 5.87 -4.09 3.76
C LEU A 99 6.55 -5.43 3.46
N PHE A 100 5.84 -6.27 2.73
CA PHE A 100 6.33 -7.55 2.25
C PHE A 100 6.20 -7.55 0.73
N THR A 101 7.26 -7.91 0.02
CA THR A 101 7.22 -7.92 -1.44
C THR A 101 8.01 -9.08 -2.02
N LEU A 102 7.52 -9.60 -3.15
CA LEU A 102 8.24 -10.59 -3.96
C LEU A 102 9.03 -9.94 -5.07
N TYR A 103 8.51 -8.87 -5.67
CA TYR A 103 9.05 -8.36 -6.93
C TYR A 103 9.34 -6.86 -6.93
N ALA A 104 8.94 -6.13 -5.91
CA ALA A 104 8.99 -4.66 -5.91
C ALA A 104 10.05 -4.08 -4.98
N GLU A 105 11.09 -4.84 -4.64
CA GLU A 105 12.14 -4.36 -3.72
C GLU A 105 12.79 -3.07 -4.21
N LYS A 106 13.15 -3.01 -5.48
CA LYS A 106 13.80 -1.81 -6.05
C LYS A 106 12.89 -0.60 -5.99
N PHE A 107 11.62 -0.80 -6.32
CA PHE A 107 10.64 0.29 -6.29
C PHE A 107 10.42 0.78 -4.87
N ALA A 108 10.26 -0.13 -3.92
CA ALA A 108 10.10 0.21 -2.51
C ALA A 108 11.34 0.94 -1.97
N SER A 109 12.54 0.53 -2.39
CA SER A 109 13.77 1.23 -2.01
C SER A 109 13.76 2.68 -2.48
N LYS A 110 13.26 2.95 -3.67
CA LYS A 110 13.12 4.32 -4.18
C LYS A 110 12.14 5.15 -3.36
N LEU A 111 11.17 4.50 -2.72
CA LEU A 111 10.22 5.17 -1.83
C LEU A 111 10.77 5.34 -0.41
N GLY A 112 12.00 4.89 -0.15
CA GLY A 112 12.65 5.08 1.14
C GLY A 112 12.57 3.88 2.09
N PHE A 113 12.01 2.76 1.65
CA PHE A 113 12.01 1.54 2.43
C PHE A 113 13.36 0.85 2.33
N ARG A 114 13.73 0.13 3.39
CA ARG A 114 14.96 -0.68 3.41
C ARG A 114 14.65 -2.09 3.89
N LYS A 115 15.43 -3.04 3.42
CA LYS A 115 15.34 -4.43 3.88
C LYS A 115 15.60 -4.54 5.37
N ILE A 116 14.84 -5.38 6.05
CA ILE A 116 15.11 -5.74 7.44
C ILE A 116 14.98 -7.24 7.63
N ASP A 117 15.66 -7.74 8.67
CA ASP A 117 15.55 -9.13 9.06
C ASP A 117 14.15 -9.42 9.59
N ARG A 118 13.59 -10.57 9.22
CA ARG A 118 12.28 -11.02 9.70
C ARG A 118 12.18 -11.04 11.23
N LYS A 119 13.27 -11.29 11.91
CA LYS A 119 13.31 -11.32 13.37
C LYS A 119 13.02 -9.95 14.00
N ARG A 120 13.17 -8.88 13.22
CA ARG A 120 12.95 -7.52 13.68
C ARG A 120 11.54 -7.01 13.41
N ILE A 121 10.69 -7.81 12.81
CA ILE A 121 9.29 -7.45 12.56
C ILE A 121 8.54 -7.43 13.89
N PRO A 122 7.86 -6.35 14.25
CA PRO A 122 7.16 -6.26 15.53
C PRO A 122 5.95 -7.20 15.61
N LYS A 123 5.53 -7.51 16.82
CA LYS A 123 4.44 -8.45 17.09
C LYS A 123 3.15 -8.04 16.37
N SER A 124 2.83 -6.74 16.33
CA SER A 124 1.63 -6.23 15.67
C SER A 124 1.57 -6.62 14.19
N ILE A 125 2.73 -6.60 13.53
CA ILE A 125 2.83 -6.97 12.11
C ILE A 125 2.92 -8.48 11.93
N ARG A 126 3.57 -9.20 12.87
CA ARG A 126 3.65 -10.67 12.80
C ARG A 126 2.30 -11.35 12.95
N SER A 127 1.32 -10.65 13.50
CA SER A 127 -0.05 -11.16 13.62
C SER A 127 -0.87 -11.02 12.34
N THR A 128 -0.34 -10.35 11.32
CA THR A 128 -1.05 -10.18 10.05
C THR A 128 -0.98 -11.44 9.20
N TRP A 129 -1.98 -11.62 8.33
CA TRP A 129 -1.97 -12.75 7.40
C TRP A 129 -0.81 -12.62 6.39
N GLN A 130 -0.42 -11.39 6.04
CA GLN A 130 0.68 -11.13 5.12
C GLN A 130 1.99 -11.70 5.67
N PHE A 131 2.27 -11.45 6.95
CA PHE A 131 3.46 -12.01 7.58
C PHE A 131 3.40 -13.54 7.61
N ARG A 132 2.28 -14.10 8.02
CA ARG A 132 2.13 -15.56 8.11
C ARG A 132 2.27 -16.21 6.75
N LYS A 133 1.65 -15.64 5.71
CA LYS A 133 1.74 -16.16 4.36
C LYS A 133 3.17 -16.05 3.82
N SER A 134 3.93 -15.04 4.23
CA SER A 134 5.29 -14.84 3.75
C SER A 134 6.23 -16.01 4.11
N HIS A 135 5.90 -16.82 5.12
CA HIS A 135 6.67 -18.01 5.46
C HIS A 135 6.64 -19.06 4.34
N SER A 136 5.59 -19.07 3.52
CA SER A 136 5.45 -20.02 2.42
C SER A 136 6.23 -19.59 1.17
N TYR A 137 6.82 -18.39 1.18
CA TYR A 137 7.55 -17.84 0.04
C TYR A 137 8.89 -17.31 0.52
N PRO A 138 9.97 -18.13 0.48
CA PRO A 138 11.28 -17.72 0.99
C PRO A 138 11.84 -16.48 0.32
N SER A 139 11.40 -16.18 -0.91
CA SER A 139 11.87 -15.01 -1.67
C SER A 139 11.22 -13.70 -1.23
N VAL A 140 10.24 -13.74 -0.31
CA VAL A 140 9.59 -12.51 0.16
C VAL A 140 10.59 -11.68 0.95
N VAL A 141 10.68 -10.41 0.58
CA VAL A 141 11.54 -9.44 1.25
C VAL A 141 10.71 -8.64 2.22
N CYS A 142 11.19 -8.53 3.46
CA CYS A 142 10.59 -7.67 4.48
C CYS A 142 11.29 -6.32 4.46
N MET A 143 10.53 -5.25 4.41
CA MET A 143 11.08 -3.90 4.31
C MET A 143 10.42 -2.98 5.33
N MET A 144 11.13 -1.92 5.70
CA MET A 144 10.66 -0.97 6.70
C MET A 144 11.10 0.44 6.34
N LYS A 145 10.26 1.40 6.72
CA LYS A 145 10.59 2.83 6.61
C LYS A 145 10.18 3.53 7.90
N LYS A 146 11.10 4.30 8.47
CA LYS A 146 10.78 5.21 9.57
C LYS A 146 10.18 6.48 8.99
N ILE A 147 9.04 6.93 9.53
CA ILE A 147 8.37 8.14 9.07
C ILE A 147 8.25 9.20 10.17
N ARG A 148 8.83 8.89 11.34
CA ARG A 148 8.94 9.84 12.45
C ARG A 148 10.24 9.62 13.18
#